data_d03c4d05b83d23e28922870fb1a22007
#
_entry.id   d03c4d05b83d23e28922870fb1a22007
#
_cell.length_a   1.000
_cell.length_b   1.000
_cell.length_c   1.000
_cell.angle_alpha   90.00
_cell.angle_beta   90.00
_cell.angle_gamma   90.00
#
_symmetry.space_group_name_H-M   'P 1'
#
loop_
_entity.id
_entity.type
_entity.pdbx_description
1 polymer ?
#
loop_
_entity_poly.entity_id
_entity_poly.type
_entity_poly.pdbx_seq_one_letter_code
_entity_poly.pdbx_strand_id
1 'polypeptide(L)'
;MLQQLQGLQEDVLKAQDEIAAMVVTATAGGGAVTAVITGGRRVQSLTVAPEVVDPEDVEMLQDLVIAAINEGLEQVDRVTAERMAAFTGGLGIPGLL
;
A
#
# COMPACT_ATOMS: atom_id res chain seq x y z
N MET A 1 -12.37 26.64 19.40
CA MET A 1 -11.10 25.91 19.52
C MET A 1 -11.29 24.41 19.70
N LEU A 2 -12.07 23.98 20.69
CA LEU A 2 -12.34 22.54 20.86
C LEU A 2 -13.01 21.92 19.66
N GLN A 3 -13.92 22.64 19.02
CA GLN A 3 -14.62 22.13 17.83
C GLN A 3 -13.67 21.89 16.66
N GLN A 4 -12.69 22.76 16.49
CA GLN A 4 -11.70 22.61 15.44
C GLN A 4 -10.80 21.40 15.68
N LEU A 5 -10.41 21.16 16.92
CA LEU A 5 -9.62 19.99 17.28
C LEU A 5 -10.40 18.70 17.10
N GLN A 6 -11.68 18.70 17.46
CA GLN A 6 -12.53 17.54 17.25
C GLN A 6 -12.72 17.24 15.78
N GLY A 7 -12.94 18.28 14.96
CA GLY A 7 -13.07 18.11 13.52
C GLY A 7 -11.81 17.55 12.90
N LEU A 8 -10.64 18.02 13.34
CA LEU A 8 -9.38 17.50 12.84
C LEU A 8 -9.17 16.04 13.22
N GLN A 9 -9.52 15.65 14.44
CA GLN A 9 -9.43 14.26 14.86
C GLN A 9 -10.36 13.38 14.05
N GLU A 10 -11.58 13.83 13.78
CA GLU A 10 -12.52 13.09 12.94
C GLU A 10 -11.98 12.92 11.53
N ASP A 11 -11.39 13.98 10.98
CA ASP A 11 -10.83 13.93 9.64
C ASP A 11 -9.65 12.94 9.55
N VAL A 12 -8.78 12.94 10.57
CA VAL A 12 -7.66 12.00 10.62
C VAL A 12 -8.16 10.57 10.74
N LEU A 13 -9.13 10.32 11.61
CA LEU A 13 -9.69 8.98 11.78
C LEU A 13 -10.36 8.51 10.48
N LYS A 14 -11.09 9.40 9.82
CA LYS A 14 -11.73 9.08 8.55
C LYS A 14 -10.69 8.76 7.49
N ALA A 15 -9.61 9.53 7.42
CA ALA A 15 -8.53 9.27 6.47
C ALA A 15 -7.86 7.93 6.75
N GLN A 16 -7.67 7.57 8.02
CA GLN A 16 -7.10 6.28 8.40
C GLN A 16 -8.02 5.14 7.98
N ASP A 17 -9.33 5.32 8.16
CA ASP A 17 -10.31 4.31 7.72
C ASP A 17 -10.31 4.16 6.21
N GLU A 18 -10.23 5.26 5.48
CA GLU A 18 -10.15 5.21 4.02
C GLU A 18 -8.88 4.52 3.54
N ILE A 19 -7.75 4.80 4.19
CA ILE A 19 -6.48 4.15 3.87
C ILE A 19 -6.57 2.66 4.15
N ALA A 20 -7.12 2.26 5.29
CA ALA A 20 -7.26 0.86 5.66
C ALA A 20 -8.16 0.10 4.68
N ALA A 21 -9.15 0.79 4.13
CA ALA A 21 -10.10 0.19 3.18
C ALA A 21 -9.60 0.16 1.74
N MET A 22 -8.55 0.94 1.42
CA MET A 22 -8.04 0.94 0.05
C MET A 22 -7.30 -0.34 -0.27
N VAL A 23 -7.20 -0.64 -1.54
CA VAL A 23 -6.39 -1.75 -2.04
C VAL A 23 -5.49 -1.24 -3.15
N VAL A 24 -4.31 -1.81 -3.23
CA VAL A 24 -3.40 -1.58 -4.33
C VAL A 24 -3.14 -2.90 -5.04
N THR A 25 -2.85 -2.81 -6.33
CA THR A 25 -2.52 -3.97 -7.14
C THR A 25 -1.11 -3.80 -7.67
N ALA A 26 -0.27 -4.79 -7.43
CA ALA A 26 1.11 -4.77 -7.88
C ALA A 26 1.42 -6.04 -8.64
N THR A 27 2.27 -5.94 -9.64
CA THR A 27 2.63 -7.07 -10.46
C THR A 27 4.14 -7.24 -10.53
N ALA A 28 4.57 -8.44 -10.89
CA ALA A 28 5.96 -8.75 -11.17
C ALA A 28 6.03 -9.72 -12.34
N GLY A 29 7.17 -9.75 -13.01
CA GLY A 29 7.38 -10.65 -14.14
C GLY A 29 6.47 -10.37 -15.32
N GLY A 30 6.21 -9.08 -15.61
CA GLY A 30 5.35 -8.73 -16.74
C GLY A 30 3.88 -9.09 -16.52
N GLY A 31 3.44 -9.15 -15.27
CA GLY A 31 2.07 -9.51 -14.93
C GLY A 31 1.89 -10.98 -14.59
N ALA A 32 2.98 -11.75 -14.56
CA ALA A 32 2.90 -13.18 -14.23
C ALA A 32 2.44 -13.41 -12.78
N VAL A 33 2.80 -12.50 -11.88
CA VAL A 33 2.36 -12.54 -10.48
C VAL A 33 1.67 -11.22 -10.16
N THR A 34 0.48 -11.30 -9.59
CA THR A 34 -0.30 -10.13 -9.20
C THR A 34 -0.64 -10.24 -7.72
N ALA A 35 -0.28 -9.22 -6.96
CA ALA A 35 -0.61 -9.13 -5.54
C ALA A 35 -1.58 -7.99 -5.32
N VAL A 36 -2.65 -8.24 -4.56
CA VAL A 36 -3.58 -7.20 -4.11
C VAL A 36 -3.36 -7.04 -2.61
N ILE A 37 -3.01 -5.83 -2.21
CA ILE A 37 -2.61 -5.53 -0.84
C ILE A 37 -3.48 -4.42 -0.29
N THR A 38 -3.96 -4.60 0.94
CA THR A 38 -4.80 -3.61 1.60
C THR A 38 -3.96 -2.49 2.20
N GLY A 39 -4.60 -1.35 2.47
CA GLY A 39 -3.96 -0.25 3.18
C GLY A 39 -3.49 -0.61 4.57
N GLY A 40 -4.04 -1.67 5.16
CA GLY A 40 -3.57 -2.22 6.42
C GLY A 40 -2.34 -3.12 6.28
N ARG A 41 -1.69 -3.11 5.12
CA ARG A 41 -0.47 -3.85 4.81
C ARG A 41 -0.67 -5.35 4.87
N ARG A 42 -1.81 -5.81 4.39
CA ARG A 42 -2.14 -7.24 4.33
C ARG A 42 -2.33 -7.66 2.89
N VAL A 43 -1.82 -8.81 2.54
CA VAL A 43 -2.03 -9.39 1.22
C VAL A 43 -3.46 -9.94 1.18
N GLN A 44 -4.30 -9.34 0.33
CA GLN A 44 -5.68 -9.77 0.18
C GLN A 44 -5.79 -10.94 -0.79
N SER A 45 -5.04 -10.89 -1.88
CA SER A 45 -4.99 -11.98 -2.84
C SER A 45 -3.66 -12.02 -3.56
N LEU A 46 -3.34 -13.17 -4.08
CA LEU A 46 -2.15 -13.40 -4.88
C LEU A 46 -2.53 -14.29 -6.04
N THR A 47 -2.28 -13.82 -7.24
CA THR A 47 -2.56 -14.58 -8.46
C THR A 47 -1.25 -14.88 -9.15
N VAL A 48 -1.05 -16.14 -9.53
CA VAL A 48 0.17 -16.60 -10.20
C VAL A 48 -0.24 -17.24 -11.52
N ALA A 49 0.35 -16.75 -12.60
CA ALA A 49 0.12 -17.34 -13.91
C ALA A 49 0.74 -18.73 -13.95
N PRO A 50 0.03 -19.74 -14.50
CA PRO A 50 0.57 -21.09 -14.53
C PRO A 50 1.90 -21.23 -15.27
N GLU A 51 2.16 -20.35 -16.21
CA GLU A 51 3.37 -20.38 -17.03
C GLU A 51 4.65 -20.19 -16.21
N VAL A 52 4.57 -19.52 -15.06
CA VAL A 52 5.74 -19.29 -14.21
C VAL A 52 5.86 -20.31 -13.08
N VAL A 53 4.95 -21.25 -13.02
CA VAL A 53 5.01 -22.32 -12.02
C VAL A 53 5.82 -23.47 -12.64
N ASP A 54 7.13 -23.43 -12.38
CA ASP A 54 8.07 -24.42 -12.89
C ASP A 54 8.71 -25.13 -11.71
N PRO A 55 8.42 -26.42 -11.53
CA PRO A 55 8.99 -27.19 -10.42
C PRO A 55 10.52 -27.25 -10.44
N GLU A 56 11.13 -26.99 -11.59
CA GLU A 56 12.60 -26.99 -11.72
C GLU A 56 13.20 -25.63 -11.43
N ASP A 57 12.37 -24.58 -11.32
CA ASP A 57 12.85 -23.23 -11.04
C ASP A 57 11.93 -22.54 -10.02
N VAL A 58 11.87 -23.11 -8.84
CA VAL A 58 11.05 -22.58 -7.75
C VAL A 58 11.57 -21.23 -7.26
N GLU A 59 12.89 -21.02 -7.33
CA GLU A 59 13.49 -19.74 -6.92
C GLU A 59 12.95 -18.57 -7.73
N MET A 60 12.78 -18.75 -9.04
CA MET A 60 12.21 -17.70 -9.88
C MET A 60 10.81 -17.31 -9.39
N LEU A 61 9.97 -18.30 -9.10
CA LEU A 61 8.63 -18.04 -8.59
C LEU A 61 8.67 -17.32 -7.25
N GLN A 62 9.54 -17.73 -6.34
CA GLN A 62 9.70 -17.10 -5.05
C GLN A 62 10.09 -15.63 -5.21
N ASP A 63 11.04 -15.35 -6.08
CA ASP A 63 11.51 -13.98 -6.32
C ASP A 63 10.40 -13.10 -6.91
N LEU A 64 9.60 -13.64 -7.83
CA LEU A 64 8.49 -12.91 -8.42
C LEU A 64 7.42 -12.59 -7.36
N VAL A 65 7.10 -13.52 -6.49
CA VAL A 65 6.13 -13.32 -5.42
C VAL A 65 6.62 -12.24 -4.45
N ILE A 66 7.89 -12.33 -4.05
CA ILE A 66 8.50 -11.33 -3.16
C ILE A 66 8.45 -9.95 -3.82
N ALA A 67 8.83 -9.86 -5.09
CA ALA A 67 8.84 -8.60 -5.81
C ALA A 67 7.44 -7.98 -5.90
N ALA A 68 6.43 -8.77 -6.20
CA ALA A 68 5.06 -8.28 -6.30
C ALA A 68 4.54 -7.77 -4.94
N ILE A 69 4.79 -8.51 -3.88
CA ILE A 69 4.34 -8.13 -2.55
C ILE A 69 5.06 -6.87 -2.08
N ASN A 70 6.38 -6.81 -2.26
CA ASN A 70 7.15 -5.63 -1.83
C ASN A 70 6.76 -4.40 -2.63
N GLU A 71 6.51 -4.52 -3.92
CA GLU A 71 6.02 -3.41 -4.74
C GLU A 71 4.67 -2.91 -4.22
N GLY A 72 3.77 -3.83 -3.88
CA GLY A 72 2.47 -3.46 -3.33
C GLY A 72 2.59 -2.76 -1.98
N LEU A 73 3.45 -3.24 -1.11
CA LEU A 73 3.69 -2.60 0.18
C LEU A 73 4.27 -1.19 0.01
N GLU A 74 5.18 -1.01 -0.94
CA GLU A 74 5.73 0.32 -1.25
C GLU A 74 4.64 1.26 -1.77
N GLN A 75 3.74 0.76 -2.60
CA GLN A 75 2.61 1.56 -3.08
C GLN A 75 1.69 1.98 -1.93
N VAL A 76 1.39 1.07 -1.01
CA VAL A 76 0.59 1.37 0.18
C VAL A 76 1.27 2.47 1.00
N ASP A 77 2.55 2.33 1.24
CA ASP A 77 3.31 3.30 2.04
C ASP A 77 3.34 4.66 1.36
N ARG A 78 3.50 4.69 0.03
CA ARG A 78 3.52 5.94 -0.73
C ARG A 78 2.18 6.64 -0.67
N VAL A 79 1.09 5.92 -0.91
CA VAL A 79 -0.26 6.50 -0.88
C VAL A 79 -0.60 6.96 0.54
N THR A 80 -0.24 6.17 1.54
CA THR A 80 -0.45 6.55 2.94
C THR A 80 0.27 7.85 3.26
N ALA A 81 1.54 7.95 2.86
CA ALA A 81 2.32 9.16 3.10
C ALA A 81 1.72 10.37 2.39
N GLU A 82 1.27 10.20 1.16
CA GLU A 82 0.65 11.27 0.39
C GLU A 82 -0.64 11.76 1.06
N ARG A 83 -1.48 10.84 1.52
CA ARG A 83 -2.74 11.19 2.16
C ARG A 83 -2.52 11.86 3.52
N MET A 84 -1.54 11.38 4.28
CA MET A 84 -1.22 11.97 5.58
C MET A 84 -0.52 13.32 5.42
N ALA A 85 0.24 13.51 4.36
CA ALA A 85 0.89 14.79 4.06
C ALA A 85 -0.13 15.90 3.83
N ALA A 86 -1.33 15.58 3.37
CA ALA A 86 -2.38 16.57 3.19
C ALA A 86 -2.78 17.24 4.51
N PHE A 87 -2.65 16.55 5.63
CA PHE A 87 -2.93 17.10 6.94
C PHE A 87 -1.76 17.90 7.48
N THR A 88 -0.53 17.41 7.29
CA THR A 88 0.67 18.06 7.81
C THR A 88 1.11 19.23 6.94
N GLY A 89 0.85 19.17 5.63
CA GLY A 89 1.19 20.26 4.72
C GLY A 89 0.52 21.58 5.07
N GLY A 90 -0.72 21.51 5.59
CA GLY A 90 -1.46 22.68 6.01
C GLY A 90 -0.89 23.34 7.27
N LEU A 91 -0.03 22.63 8.00
CA LEU A 91 0.59 23.16 9.21
C LEU A 91 1.89 23.89 8.92
N GLY A 92 2.36 23.87 7.68
CA GLY A 92 3.55 24.63 7.30
C GLY A 92 4.82 24.17 7.96
N ILE A 93 5.00 22.88 8.15
CA ILE A 93 6.18 22.34 8.80
C ILE A 93 7.03 21.46 7.88
N PRO A 94 7.24 21.83 6.64
CA PRO A 94 8.07 21.00 5.76
C PRO A 94 9.53 20.96 6.19
N GLY A 95 9.96 21.96 6.95
CA GLY A 95 11.34 21.99 7.43
C GLY A 95 11.65 20.96 8.51
N LEU A 96 10.64 20.33 9.08
CA LEU A 96 10.82 19.28 10.08
C LEU A 96 10.96 17.90 9.47
N LEU A 97 10.76 17.81 8.20
CA LEU A 97 10.88 16.56 7.47
C LEU A 97 12.17 16.57 6.67
#